data_0e426ded6f8eccc254a088fdd129ade7
#
_entry.id   0e426ded6f8eccc254a088fdd129ade7
#
_cell.length_a   1.000
_cell.length_b   1.000
_cell.length_c   1.000
_cell.angle_alpha   90.00
_cell.angle_beta   90.00
_cell.angle_gamma   90.00
#
_symmetry.space_group_name_H-M   'P 1'
#
loop_
_entity.id
_entity.type
_entity.pdbx_description
1 polymer ?
#
loop_
_entity_poly.entity_id
_entity_poly.type
_entity_poly.pdbx_seq_one_letter_code
_entity_poly.pdbx_strand_id
1 'polypeptide(L)'
;ALAEPAAVALHAVLLAEQNLKKPLSESKILIQGAGAIGLLCGLVLNKEKNSTNIIMSDPNKKRLDECAKYLKADFVSPDNKSIKENNFDLILESVGLEVTRHQAIKSIAPGGTILHIGLTQPSGSFDFKKLTIQEVTLVGTYCYTNKDFEQTLKILNEKKLGDLGWIEYRDLKKGSEAFNEIHNGTCVAPKIILIP
;
A
#
# COMPACT_ATOMS: atom_id res chain seq x y z
N ALA A 1 15.57 -4.35 -10.02
CA ALA A 1 15.26 -3.09 -9.31
C ALA A 1 14.01 -3.19 -8.43
N LEU A 2 13.04 -4.10 -8.75
CA LEU A 2 11.82 -4.26 -7.96
C LEU A 2 11.91 -5.26 -6.80
N ALA A 3 12.94 -6.08 -6.71
CA ALA A 3 13.03 -7.14 -5.70
C ALA A 3 12.90 -6.59 -4.27
N GLU A 4 13.57 -5.48 -3.98
CA GLU A 4 13.53 -4.85 -2.68
C GLU A 4 12.13 -4.31 -2.32
N PRO A 5 11.50 -3.38 -3.09
CA PRO A 5 10.19 -2.86 -2.70
C PRO A 5 9.07 -3.92 -2.78
N ALA A 6 9.21 -4.93 -3.62
CA ALA A 6 8.27 -6.05 -3.66
C ALA A 6 8.40 -6.95 -2.42
N ALA A 7 9.61 -7.12 -1.87
CA ALA A 7 9.81 -7.85 -0.63
C ALA A 7 9.22 -7.10 0.57
N VAL A 8 9.36 -5.77 0.63
CA VAL A 8 8.67 -4.93 1.63
C VAL A 8 7.16 -5.13 1.56
N ALA A 9 6.58 -5.10 0.36
CA ALA A 9 5.15 -5.28 0.17
C ALA A 9 4.68 -6.70 0.54
N LEU A 10 5.44 -7.73 0.16
CA LEU A 10 5.12 -9.11 0.53
C LEU A 10 5.16 -9.29 2.05
N HIS A 11 6.22 -8.81 2.71
CA HIS A 11 6.36 -8.87 4.17
C HIS A 11 5.19 -8.18 4.87
N ALA A 12 4.81 -6.97 4.42
CA ALA A 12 3.68 -6.25 4.95
C ALA A 12 2.37 -7.05 4.84
N VAL A 13 2.10 -7.67 3.69
CA VAL A 13 0.90 -8.50 3.49
C VAL A 13 0.93 -9.77 4.35
N LEU A 14 2.10 -10.40 4.51
CA LEU A 14 2.24 -11.57 5.39
C LEU A 14 2.02 -11.22 6.86
N LEU A 15 2.53 -10.07 7.34
CA LEU A 15 2.25 -9.57 8.68
C LEU A 15 0.76 -9.25 8.87
N ALA A 16 0.13 -8.65 7.86
CA ALA A 16 -1.31 -8.39 7.90
C ALA A 16 -2.10 -9.70 8.05
N GLU A 17 -1.78 -10.72 7.26
CA GLU A 17 -2.41 -12.04 7.33
C GLU A 17 -2.30 -12.71 8.70
N GLN A 18 -1.14 -12.57 9.36
CA GLN A 18 -0.90 -13.10 10.71
C GLN A 18 -1.71 -12.40 11.81
N ASN A 19 -2.09 -11.14 11.59
CA ASN A 19 -2.78 -10.30 12.57
C ASN A 19 -4.27 -10.10 12.29
N LEU A 20 -4.79 -10.67 11.20
CA LEU A 20 -6.21 -10.62 10.88
C LEU A 20 -6.97 -11.77 11.55
N LYS A 21 -8.22 -11.49 11.95
CA LYS A 21 -9.13 -12.49 12.54
C LYS A 21 -9.86 -13.34 11.48
N LYS A 22 -9.76 -12.97 10.20
CA LYS A 22 -10.38 -13.67 9.07
C LYS A 22 -9.44 -13.69 7.84
N PRO A 23 -9.68 -14.58 6.86
CA PRO A 23 -8.84 -14.66 5.66
C PRO A 23 -8.78 -13.34 4.88
N LEU A 24 -7.63 -13.04 4.28
CA LEU A 24 -7.45 -11.86 3.42
C LEU A 24 -8.44 -11.83 2.25
N SER A 25 -8.78 -13.00 1.68
CA SER A 25 -9.75 -13.12 0.57
C SER A 25 -11.18 -12.71 0.94
N GLU A 26 -11.52 -12.73 2.23
CA GLU A 26 -12.83 -12.33 2.76
C GLU A 26 -12.84 -10.94 3.38
N SER A 27 -11.67 -10.33 3.48
CA SER A 27 -11.47 -9.05 4.16
C SER A 27 -11.78 -7.88 3.24
N LYS A 28 -12.39 -6.83 3.79
CA LYS A 28 -12.50 -5.53 3.14
C LYS A 28 -11.27 -4.71 3.43
N ILE A 29 -10.54 -4.33 2.39
CA ILE A 29 -9.20 -3.79 2.50
C ILE A 29 -9.15 -2.36 1.95
N LEU A 30 -8.56 -1.44 2.72
CA LEU A 30 -8.17 -0.11 2.24
C LEU A 30 -6.65 -0.04 2.11
N ILE A 31 -6.17 0.39 0.95
CA ILE A 31 -4.77 0.75 0.72
C ILE A 31 -4.70 2.27 0.60
N GLN A 32 -3.99 2.91 1.50
CA GLN A 32 -3.72 4.34 1.45
C GLN A 32 -2.37 4.60 0.78
N GLY A 33 -2.39 5.33 -0.33
CA GLY A 33 -1.25 5.61 -1.20
C GLY A 33 -1.17 4.69 -2.42
N ALA A 34 -1.16 5.28 -3.61
CA ALA A 34 -0.99 4.61 -4.90
C ALA A 34 0.46 4.70 -5.43
N GLY A 35 1.43 4.83 -4.53
CA GLY A 35 2.85 4.72 -4.85
C GLY A 35 3.30 3.27 -5.06
N ALA A 36 4.61 3.06 -5.26
CA ALA A 36 5.18 1.74 -5.51
C ALA A 36 4.80 0.70 -4.45
N ILE A 37 4.88 1.06 -3.16
CA ILE A 37 4.57 0.13 -2.06
C ILE A 37 3.08 -0.20 -2.02
N GLY A 38 2.20 0.80 -2.09
CA GLY A 38 0.76 0.55 -2.08
C GLY A 38 0.30 -0.30 -3.25
N LEU A 39 0.80 -0.02 -4.48
CA LEU A 39 0.48 -0.83 -5.66
C LEU A 39 1.00 -2.26 -5.52
N LEU A 40 2.25 -2.45 -5.07
CA LEU A 40 2.82 -3.77 -4.86
C LEU A 40 2.06 -4.57 -3.79
N CYS A 41 1.65 -3.94 -2.68
CA CYS A 41 0.78 -4.58 -1.69
C CYS A 41 -0.55 -5.02 -2.33
N GLY A 42 -1.18 -4.15 -3.13
CA GLY A 42 -2.41 -4.48 -3.85
C GLY A 42 -2.24 -5.66 -4.81
N LEU A 43 -1.14 -5.69 -5.57
CA LEU A 43 -0.83 -6.80 -6.48
C LEU A 43 -0.60 -8.12 -5.73
N VAL A 44 0.14 -8.10 -4.62
CA VAL A 44 0.33 -9.29 -3.76
C VAL A 44 -1.01 -9.78 -3.19
N LEU A 45 -1.83 -8.87 -2.65
CA LEU A 45 -3.16 -9.19 -2.15
C LEU A 45 -4.04 -9.82 -3.23
N ASN A 46 -4.07 -9.23 -4.42
CA ASN A 46 -4.95 -9.69 -5.49
C ASN A 46 -4.45 -10.99 -6.15
N LYS A 47 -3.14 -11.10 -6.43
CA LYS A 47 -2.57 -12.20 -7.21
C LYS A 47 -2.14 -13.39 -6.37
N GLU A 48 -1.63 -13.17 -5.16
CA GLU A 48 -1.12 -14.23 -4.28
C GLU A 48 -2.10 -14.61 -3.17
N LYS A 49 -3.00 -13.69 -2.76
CA LYS A 49 -3.94 -13.91 -1.65
C LYS A 49 -5.40 -13.95 -2.09
N ASN A 50 -5.69 -13.81 -3.37
CA ASN A 50 -7.03 -13.82 -3.95
C ASN A 50 -8.00 -12.80 -3.33
N SER A 51 -7.48 -11.70 -2.81
CA SER A 51 -8.30 -10.60 -2.26
C SER A 51 -8.89 -9.79 -3.40
N THR A 52 -10.20 -9.59 -3.38
CA THR A 52 -10.94 -8.87 -4.44
C THR A 52 -11.67 -7.64 -3.92
N ASN A 53 -11.88 -7.51 -2.62
CA ASN A 53 -12.57 -6.38 -1.99
C ASN A 53 -11.55 -5.34 -1.52
N ILE A 54 -10.90 -4.69 -2.47
CA ILE A 54 -9.82 -3.73 -2.25
C ILE A 54 -10.27 -2.35 -2.72
N ILE A 55 -10.06 -1.34 -1.87
CA ILE A 55 -10.14 0.07 -2.24
C ILE A 55 -8.73 0.65 -2.14
N MET A 56 -8.26 1.31 -3.19
CA MET A 56 -7.00 2.07 -3.19
C MET A 56 -7.30 3.57 -3.21
N SER A 57 -6.67 4.32 -2.33
CA SER A 57 -6.91 5.76 -2.16
C SER A 57 -5.64 6.58 -2.32
N ASP A 58 -5.68 7.61 -3.17
CA ASP A 58 -4.60 8.57 -3.37
C ASP A 58 -5.18 9.92 -3.84
N PRO A 59 -4.62 11.08 -3.43
CA PRO A 59 -5.06 12.38 -3.94
C PRO A 59 -4.70 12.59 -5.43
N ASN A 60 -3.72 11.89 -5.97
CA ASN A 60 -3.30 11.98 -7.37
C ASN A 60 -4.17 11.07 -8.24
N LYS A 61 -5.23 11.65 -8.82
CA LYS A 61 -6.14 10.91 -9.71
C LYS A 61 -5.43 10.24 -10.89
N LYS A 62 -4.45 10.90 -11.51
CA LYS A 62 -3.72 10.31 -12.65
C LYS A 62 -2.94 9.08 -12.24
N ARG A 63 -2.40 9.04 -11.01
CA ARG A 63 -1.71 7.87 -10.46
C ARG A 63 -2.69 6.73 -10.17
N LEU A 64 -3.89 7.05 -9.65
CA LEU A 64 -4.96 6.05 -9.49
C LEU A 64 -5.36 5.46 -10.84
N ASP A 65 -5.56 6.30 -11.87
CA ASP A 65 -5.90 5.86 -13.23
C ASP A 65 -4.80 4.94 -13.83
N GLU A 66 -3.52 5.22 -13.52
CA GLU A 66 -2.40 4.35 -13.90
C GLU A 66 -2.44 3.00 -13.18
N CYS A 67 -2.60 3.00 -11.85
CA CYS A 67 -2.71 1.77 -11.05
C CYS A 67 -3.89 0.88 -11.49
N ALA A 68 -5.00 1.47 -11.91
CA ALA A 68 -6.21 0.77 -12.35
C ALA A 68 -5.99 -0.14 -13.58
N LYS A 69 -4.94 0.09 -14.34
CA LYS A 69 -4.57 -0.76 -15.49
C LYS A 69 -4.01 -2.12 -15.06
N TYR A 70 -3.50 -2.24 -13.84
CA TYR A 70 -2.71 -3.39 -13.36
C TYR A 70 -3.33 -4.10 -12.17
N LEU A 71 -4.10 -3.38 -11.34
CA LEU A 71 -4.71 -3.91 -10.12
C LEU A 71 -6.23 -3.90 -10.23
N LYS A 72 -6.87 -5.01 -9.89
CA LYS A 72 -8.33 -5.11 -9.78
C LYS A 72 -8.76 -4.63 -8.38
N ALA A 73 -9.18 -3.37 -8.29
CA ALA A 73 -9.62 -2.69 -7.08
C ALA A 73 -10.55 -1.53 -7.42
N ASP A 74 -11.19 -0.93 -6.42
CA ASP A 74 -11.83 0.37 -6.55
C ASP A 74 -10.81 1.48 -6.27
N PHE A 75 -10.78 2.53 -7.09
CA PHE A 75 -9.83 3.63 -7.00
C PHE A 75 -10.55 4.93 -6.69
N VAL A 76 -10.17 5.55 -5.56
CA VAL A 76 -10.92 6.69 -5.02
C VAL A 76 -10.00 7.79 -4.47
N SER A 77 -10.49 9.04 -4.45
CA SER A 77 -9.85 10.11 -3.67
C SER A 77 -10.04 9.88 -2.15
N PRO A 78 -9.16 10.44 -1.30
CA PRO A 78 -9.21 10.23 0.15
C PRO A 78 -10.52 10.71 0.82
N ASP A 79 -11.22 11.66 0.22
CA ASP A 79 -12.51 12.21 0.69
C ASP A 79 -13.73 11.47 0.15
N ASN A 80 -13.53 10.38 -0.59
CA ASN A 80 -14.63 9.62 -1.18
C ASN A 80 -15.51 8.97 -0.11
N LYS A 81 -16.82 9.03 -0.33
CA LYS A 81 -17.85 8.49 0.59
C LYS A 81 -17.79 6.97 0.78
N SER A 82 -17.06 6.24 -0.06
CA SER A 82 -16.84 4.80 0.13
C SER A 82 -15.87 4.50 1.26
N ILE A 83 -15.01 5.46 1.65
CA ILE A 83 -14.13 5.36 2.83
C ILE A 83 -14.94 5.79 4.05
N LYS A 84 -15.72 4.85 4.57
CA LYS A 84 -16.60 5.07 5.73
C LYS A 84 -15.89 4.75 7.04
N GLU A 85 -16.43 5.30 8.13
CA GLU A 85 -16.03 4.91 9.48
C GLU A 85 -16.36 3.43 9.75
N ASN A 86 -15.51 2.77 10.54
CA ASN A 86 -15.71 1.38 11.02
C ASN A 86 -16.03 0.39 9.89
N ASN A 87 -15.36 0.48 8.77
CA ASN A 87 -15.78 -0.20 7.54
C ASN A 87 -14.77 -1.21 6.97
N PHE A 88 -13.50 -1.11 7.36
CA PHE A 88 -12.44 -1.95 6.80
C PHE A 88 -11.89 -2.93 7.84
N ASP A 89 -11.65 -4.15 7.43
CA ASP A 89 -11.02 -5.18 8.26
C ASP A 89 -9.51 -5.02 8.31
N LEU A 90 -8.93 -4.54 7.19
CA LEU A 90 -7.51 -4.25 7.05
C LEU A 90 -7.30 -2.89 6.40
N ILE A 91 -6.38 -2.11 6.95
CA ILE A 91 -5.88 -0.89 6.32
C ILE A 91 -4.37 -0.99 6.18
N LEU A 92 -3.86 -0.87 4.95
CA LEU A 92 -2.44 -0.74 4.66
C LEU A 92 -2.13 0.76 4.48
N GLU A 93 -1.51 1.35 5.49
CA GLU A 93 -1.12 2.76 5.50
C GLU A 93 0.29 2.89 4.93
N SER A 94 0.42 3.18 3.63
CA SER A 94 1.70 3.22 2.91
C SER A 94 2.20 4.64 2.60
N VAL A 95 1.66 5.65 3.28
CA VAL A 95 1.99 7.08 3.10
C VAL A 95 2.82 7.61 4.27
N GLY A 96 2.35 7.41 5.50
CA GLY A 96 3.02 7.86 6.70
C GLY A 96 2.75 9.33 7.06
N LEU A 97 1.61 9.89 6.67
CA LEU A 97 1.18 11.23 7.06
C LEU A 97 0.21 11.16 8.25
N GLU A 98 0.17 12.21 9.06
CA GLU A 98 -0.79 12.30 10.16
C GLU A 98 -2.23 12.16 9.67
N VAL A 99 -2.58 12.81 8.54
CA VAL A 99 -3.91 12.75 7.95
C VAL A 99 -4.31 11.33 7.52
N THR A 100 -3.37 10.55 6.97
CA THR A 100 -3.65 9.17 6.56
C THR A 100 -3.78 8.24 7.77
N ARG A 101 -2.97 8.43 8.82
CA ARG A 101 -3.11 7.73 10.11
C ARG A 101 -4.45 8.02 10.78
N HIS A 102 -4.91 9.29 10.78
CA HIS A 102 -6.22 9.67 11.31
C HIS A 102 -7.36 9.03 10.49
N GLN A 103 -7.25 9.03 9.18
CA GLN A 103 -8.25 8.35 8.35
C GLN A 103 -8.24 6.85 8.61
N ALA A 104 -7.06 6.23 8.77
CA ALA A 104 -6.96 4.80 9.07
C ALA A 104 -7.70 4.44 10.36
N ILE A 105 -7.37 5.09 11.49
CA ILE A 105 -8.04 4.79 12.76
C ILE A 105 -9.53 5.12 12.72
N LYS A 106 -9.97 6.14 11.97
CA LYS A 106 -11.38 6.46 11.79
C LYS A 106 -12.13 5.38 11.01
N SER A 107 -11.49 4.79 9.98
CA SER A 107 -12.14 3.91 9.00
C SER A 107 -12.02 2.43 9.33
N ILE A 108 -11.09 2.03 10.21
CA ILE A 108 -10.95 0.63 10.63
C ILE A 108 -12.17 0.15 11.39
N ALA A 109 -12.61 -1.07 11.11
CA ALA A 109 -13.69 -1.73 11.84
C ALA A 109 -13.23 -2.20 13.23
N PRO A 110 -14.15 -2.38 14.20
CA PRO A 110 -13.82 -3.01 15.47
C PRO A 110 -13.12 -4.36 15.28
N GLY A 111 -12.02 -4.57 16.00
CA GLY A 111 -11.17 -5.76 15.88
C GLY A 111 -10.37 -5.85 14.59
N GLY A 112 -10.39 -4.82 13.75
CA GLY A 112 -9.61 -4.77 12.50
C GLY A 112 -8.13 -4.48 12.73
N THR A 113 -7.34 -4.58 11.65
CA THR A 113 -5.89 -4.41 11.66
C THR A 113 -5.46 -3.22 10.81
N ILE A 114 -4.65 -2.32 11.38
CA ILE A 114 -3.94 -1.27 10.66
C ILE A 114 -2.48 -1.70 10.55
N LEU A 115 -1.99 -1.87 9.33
CA LEU A 115 -0.58 -2.09 9.06
C LEU A 115 0.05 -0.78 8.58
N HIS A 116 0.97 -0.24 9.38
CA HIS A 116 1.64 1.02 9.15
C HIS A 116 3.00 0.80 8.48
N ILE A 117 3.13 1.27 7.25
CA ILE A 117 4.31 1.10 6.38
C ILE A 117 4.98 2.44 6.09
N GLY A 118 4.17 3.50 5.96
CA GLY A 118 4.63 4.82 5.52
C GLY A 118 5.53 5.52 6.53
N LEU A 119 6.56 6.25 6.06
CA LEU A 119 7.60 6.89 6.88
C LEU A 119 7.71 8.40 6.68
N THR A 120 6.73 9.05 6.04
CA THR A 120 6.86 10.47 5.65
C THR A 120 6.95 11.42 6.84
N GLN A 121 6.17 11.19 7.90
CA GLN A 121 6.18 12.01 9.13
C GLN A 121 6.47 11.12 10.35
N PRO A 122 7.48 11.47 11.17
CA PRO A 122 7.90 10.63 12.31
C PRO A 122 6.92 10.67 13.47
N SER A 123 6.07 11.70 13.57
CA SER A 123 5.14 11.90 14.67
C SER A 123 3.79 12.39 14.17
N GLY A 124 2.82 12.49 15.07
CA GLY A 124 1.47 12.97 14.83
C GLY A 124 0.52 12.44 15.89
N SER A 125 -0.69 13.00 15.95
CA SER A 125 -1.73 12.51 16.85
C SER A 125 -2.38 11.23 16.32
N PHE A 126 -2.93 10.44 17.24
CA PHE A 126 -3.62 9.19 16.91
C PHE A 126 -4.73 8.93 17.98
N ASP A 127 -5.88 8.43 17.58
CA ASP A 127 -6.97 8.11 18.51
C ASP A 127 -6.72 6.78 19.23
N PHE A 128 -5.89 6.81 20.28
CA PHE A 128 -5.63 5.66 21.14
C PHE A 128 -6.87 5.20 21.94
N LYS A 129 -7.83 6.09 22.19
CA LYS A 129 -9.09 5.71 22.85
C LYS A 129 -9.88 4.76 21.94
N LYS A 130 -10.03 5.10 20.67
CA LYS A 130 -10.69 4.23 19.68
C LYS A 130 -9.94 2.92 19.47
N LEU A 131 -8.60 2.98 19.36
CA LEU A 131 -7.76 1.78 19.27
C LEU A 131 -8.06 0.81 20.41
N THR A 132 -8.12 1.31 21.66
CA THR A 132 -8.37 0.48 22.86
C THR A 132 -9.81 -0.04 22.92
N ILE A 133 -10.81 0.85 22.77
CA ILE A 133 -12.23 0.48 22.94
C ILE A 133 -12.70 -0.49 21.86
N GLN A 134 -12.16 -0.37 20.64
CA GLN A 134 -12.54 -1.22 19.52
C GLN A 134 -11.59 -2.39 19.28
N GLU A 135 -10.63 -2.63 20.17
CA GLU A 135 -9.65 -3.72 20.08
C GLU A 135 -8.92 -3.74 18.70
N VAL A 136 -8.56 -2.56 18.19
CA VAL A 136 -7.86 -2.44 16.92
C VAL A 136 -6.42 -2.89 17.07
N THR A 137 -5.94 -3.71 16.14
CA THR A 137 -4.53 -4.11 16.06
C THR A 137 -3.77 -3.09 15.23
N LEU A 138 -2.73 -2.46 15.79
CA LEU A 138 -1.81 -1.57 15.08
C LEU A 138 -0.44 -2.24 14.98
N VAL A 139 0.02 -2.51 13.75
CA VAL A 139 1.29 -3.19 13.47
C VAL A 139 2.17 -2.29 12.62
N GLY A 140 3.38 -2.00 13.09
CA GLY A 140 4.44 -1.42 12.26
C GLY A 140 5.15 -2.50 11.45
N THR A 141 5.53 -2.20 10.23
CA THR A 141 6.34 -3.09 9.39
C THR A 141 7.55 -2.35 8.86
N TYR A 142 8.69 -3.04 8.82
CA TYR A 142 9.93 -2.48 8.33
C TYR A 142 10.73 -3.53 7.55
N CYS A 143 11.13 -3.18 6.32
CA CYS A 143 11.90 -4.07 5.44
C CYS A 143 11.23 -5.45 5.21
N TYR A 144 12.00 -6.52 5.34
CA TYR A 144 11.59 -7.90 5.07
C TYR A 144 12.61 -8.88 5.66
N THR A 145 12.25 -10.15 5.80
CA THR A 145 13.17 -11.23 6.17
C THR A 145 13.86 -11.80 4.92
N ASN A 146 14.96 -12.51 5.09
CA ASN A 146 15.62 -13.23 3.99
C ASN A 146 14.64 -14.19 3.29
N LYS A 147 13.76 -14.84 4.05
CA LYS A 147 12.74 -15.75 3.51
C LYS A 147 11.74 -15.02 2.63
N ASP A 148 11.30 -13.83 3.03
CA ASP A 148 10.36 -13.02 2.24
C ASP A 148 11.03 -12.55 0.95
N PHE A 149 12.32 -12.19 1.00
CA PHE A 149 13.09 -11.82 -0.19
C PHE A 149 13.21 -12.98 -1.17
N GLU A 150 13.56 -14.17 -0.70
CA GLU A 150 13.64 -15.38 -1.54
C GLU A 150 12.28 -15.71 -2.19
N GLN A 151 11.21 -15.61 -1.41
CA GLN A 151 9.84 -15.81 -1.92
C GLN A 151 9.49 -14.75 -2.97
N THR A 152 9.85 -13.49 -2.73
CA THR A 152 9.63 -12.39 -3.67
C THR A 152 10.35 -12.62 -5.00
N LEU A 153 11.60 -13.09 -4.96
CA LEU A 153 12.34 -13.41 -6.19
C LEU A 153 11.64 -14.49 -7.01
N LYS A 154 11.07 -15.51 -6.37
CA LYS A 154 10.27 -16.54 -7.05
C LYS A 154 9.01 -15.94 -7.69
N ILE A 155 8.24 -15.14 -6.92
CA ILE A 155 7.03 -14.46 -7.41
C ILE A 155 7.33 -13.57 -8.62
N LEU A 156 8.42 -12.81 -8.58
CA LEU A 156 8.83 -11.95 -9.71
C LEU A 156 9.30 -12.75 -10.92
N ASN A 157 10.09 -13.80 -10.72
CA ASN A 157 10.58 -14.68 -11.78
C ASN A 157 9.43 -15.42 -12.49
N GLU A 158 8.42 -15.83 -11.74
CA GLU A 158 7.20 -16.47 -12.24
C GLU A 158 6.19 -15.48 -12.82
N LYS A 159 6.51 -14.18 -12.85
CA LYS A 159 5.66 -13.06 -13.34
C LYS A 159 4.28 -12.99 -12.68
N LYS A 160 4.15 -13.48 -11.45
CA LYS A 160 2.86 -13.52 -10.73
C LYS A 160 2.28 -12.14 -10.43
N LEU A 161 3.09 -11.08 -10.36
CA LEU A 161 2.62 -9.71 -10.19
C LEU A 161 2.25 -9.00 -11.51
N GLY A 162 2.24 -9.73 -12.63
CA GLY A 162 1.91 -9.19 -13.95
C GLY A 162 3.13 -8.67 -14.72
N ASP A 163 2.88 -7.87 -15.76
CA ASP A 163 3.90 -7.40 -16.71
C ASP A 163 4.74 -6.22 -16.20
N LEU A 164 4.40 -5.64 -15.05
CA LEU A 164 5.11 -4.51 -14.43
C LEU A 164 5.18 -3.25 -15.32
N GLY A 165 4.30 -3.09 -16.29
CA GLY A 165 4.27 -1.97 -17.22
C GLY A 165 3.97 -0.60 -16.57
N TRP A 166 3.66 -0.57 -15.27
CA TRP A 166 3.49 0.64 -14.46
C TRP A 166 4.82 1.31 -14.04
N ILE A 167 5.97 0.72 -14.41
CA ILE A 167 7.31 1.28 -14.15
C ILE A 167 7.68 2.21 -15.28
N GLU A 168 8.08 3.42 -14.96
CA GLU A 168 8.68 4.35 -15.89
C GLU A 168 10.20 4.25 -15.85
N TYR A 169 10.86 4.19 -17.00
CA TYR A 169 12.30 4.20 -17.11
C TYR A 169 12.77 5.56 -17.63
N ARG A 170 13.77 6.15 -16.97
CA ARG A 170 14.36 7.44 -17.34
C ARG A 170 15.89 7.36 -17.35
N ASP A 171 16.53 8.16 -18.18
CA ASP A 171 17.99 8.38 -18.15
C ASP A 171 18.40 8.88 -16.75
N LEU A 172 19.54 8.42 -16.23
CA LEU A 172 20.09 8.82 -14.94
C LEU A 172 20.22 10.35 -14.80
N LYS A 173 20.55 11.04 -15.91
CA LYS A 173 20.66 12.51 -15.97
C LYS A 173 19.36 13.23 -15.61
N LYS A 174 18.22 12.57 -15.76
CA LYS A 174 16.88 13.09 -15.38
C LYS A 174 16.51 12.79 -13.92
N GLY A 175 17.44 12.32 -13.12
CA GLY A 175 17.18 11.94 -11.72
C GLY A 175 16.67 13.11 -10.90
N SER A 176 17.27 14.30 -11.00
CA SER A 176 16.83 15.51 -10.27
C SER A 176 15.39 15.91 -10.64
N GLU A 177 15.04 15.84 -11.94
CA GLU A 177 13.68 16.11 -12.43
C GLU A 177 12.69 15.08 -11.84
N ALA A 178 13.03 13.79 -11.89
CA ALA A 178 12.22 12.72 -11.34
C ALA A 178 11.93 12.90 -9.83
N PHE A 179 12.95 13.25 -9.05
CA PHE A 179 12.79 13.53 -7.61
C PHE A 179 11.89 14.75 -7.35
N ASN A 180 12.03 15.82 -8.13
CA ASN A 180 11.17 17.00 -8.01
C ASN A 180 9.71 16.68 -8.33
N GLU A 181 9.43 15.89 -9.38
CA GLU A 181 8.08 15.45 -9.74
C GLU A 181 7.45 14.60 -8.63
N ILE A 182 8.22 13.67 -8.05
CA ILE A 182 7.76 12.84 -6.93
C ILE A 182 7.46 13.71 -5.71
N HIS A 183 8.37 14.62 -5.35
CA HIS A 183 8.24 15.52 -4.20
C HIS A 183 6.99 16.42 -4.33
N ASN A 184 6.77 16.97 -5.53
CA ASN A 184 5.63 17.85 -5.80
C ASN A 184 4.32 17.08 -6.07
N GLY A 185 4.32 15.75 -6.01
CA GLY A 185 3.14 14.92 -6.25
C GLY A 185 2.64 14.92 -7.71
N THR A 186 3.42 15.42 -8.66
CA THR A 186 3.06 15.50 -10.09
C THR A 186 3.40 14.23 -10.87
N CYS A 187 4.26 13.38 -10.34
CA CYS A 187 4.62 12.09 -10.94
C CYS A 187 3.39 11.17 -11.04
N VAL A 188 3.12 10.67 -12.25
CA VAL A 188 2.01 9.74 -12.52
C VAL A 188 2.43 8.30 -12.27
N ALA A 189 3.64 7.92 -12.70
CA ALA A 189 4.15 6.57 -12.53
C ALA A 189 4.33 6.22 -11.04
N PRO A 190 3.82 5.07 -10.58
CA PRO A 190 4.05 4.60 -9.20
C PRO A 190 5.52 4.40 -8.86
N LYS A 191 6.36 4.09 -9.86
CA LYS A 191 7.80 3.90 -9.72
C LYS A 191 8.56 4.39 -10.95
N ILE A 192 9.62 5.16 -10.71
CA ILE A 192 10.61 5.52 -11.72
C ILE A 192 11.89 4.71 -11.46
N ILE A 193 12.47 4.14 -12.50
CA ILE A 193 13.79 3.50 -12.49
C ILE A 193 14.73 4.33 -13.37
N LEU A 194 15.82 4.77 -12.79
CA LEU A 194 16.86 5.50 -13.51
C LEU A 194 17.85 4.52 -14.14
N ILE A 195 18.14 4.71 -15.44
CA ILE A 195 19.07 3.89 -16.21
C ILE A 195 20.32 4.72 -16.46
N PRO A 196 21.53 4.16 -16.17
CA PRO A 196 22.83 4.81 -16.44
C PRO A 196 23.05 5.11 -17.92
#